data_ea3bf4ec03454790cab9ad9e29063e35
#
_entry.id   ea3bf4ec03454790cab9ad9e29063e35
#
_cell.length_a   1.000
_cell.length_b   1.000
_cell.length_c   1.000
_cell.angle_alpha   90.00
_cell.angle_beta   90.00
_cell.angle_gamma   90.00
#
_symmetry.space_group_name_H-M   'P 1'
#
loop_
_entity.id
_entity.type
_entity.pdbx_description
1 polymer ?
#
loop_
_entity_poly.entity_id
_entity_poly.type
_entity_poly.pdbx_seq_one_letter_code
_entity_poly.pdbx_strand_id
1 'polypeptide(L)'
;VGDSLVFRIPALRGILLKTFHDKKIPPSYLRVSKRQRLRLLQGLMDSDGSINGLKGQAIYCSTEKALAEGVSELLWSLGIKNAITQDISTKRKDWSKRSKECGRIATGEILYYVKFTAFKDTKISGLYRKYTNSIERNPRTRSHFRYIDKIEKIPNRGMQCIQVDSPSHQYLIGRS
;
A
#
# COMPACT_ATOMS: atom_id res chain seq x y z
N VAL A 1 -30.54 -5.90 -7.70
CA VAL A 1 -29.53 -6.57 -6.85
C VAL A 1 -28.74 -7.45 -7.79
N GLY A 2 -27.53 -7.05 -8.16
CA GLY A 2 -26.70 -7.83 -9.08
C GLY A 2 -26.18 -9.10 -8.36
N ASP A 3 -26.38 -10.24 -8.99
CA ASP A 3 -25.87 -11.52 -8.52
C ASP A 3 -24.34 -11.46 -8.48
N SER A 4 -23.75 -11.65 -7.29
CA SER A 4 -22.31 -11.75 -7.14
C SER A 4 -21.88 -13.21 -7.41
N LEU A 5 -21.02 -13.40 -8.41
CA LEU A 5 -20.42 -14.70 -8.66
C LEU A 5 -19.37 -15.00 -7.60
N VAL A 6 -19.51 -16.12 -6.90
CA VAL A 6 -18.55 -16.61 -5.91
C VAL A 6 -17.77 -17.77 -6.52
N PHE A 7 -16.47 -17.56 -6.74
CA PHE A 7 -15.57 -18.64 -7.19
C PHE A 7 -14.89 -19.28 -5.98
N ARG A 8 -14.96 -20.61 -5.89
CA ARG A 8 -14.24 -21.40 -4.88
C ARG A 8 -13.10 -22.17 -5.55
N ILE A 9 -11.87 -21.98 -5.06
CA ILE A 9 -10.69 -22.69 -5.55
C ILE A 9 -10.13 -23.53 -4.39
N PRO A 10 -10.62 -24.76 -4.18
CA PRO A 10 -10.26 -25.59 -3.02
C PRO A 10 -8.75 -25.88 -2.93
N ALA A 11 -8.08 -26.07 -4.07
CA ALA A 11 -6.65 -26.36 -4.14
C ALA A 11 -5.77 -25.25 -3.56
N LEU A 12 -6.21 -23.98 -3.64
CA LEU A 12 -5.46 -22.85 -3.09
C LEU A 12 -5.70 -22.63 -1.58
N ARG A 13 -6.78 -23.17 -1.02
CA ARG A 13 -7.16 -22.93 0.38
C ARG A 13 -6.06 -23.32 1.35
N GLY A 14 -5.47 -24.49 1.20
CA GLY A 14 -4.42 -24.98 2.10
C GLY A 14 -3.16 -24.13 2.04
N ILE A 15 -2.78 -23.68 0.84
CA ILE A 15 -1.62 -22.80 0.63
C ILE A 15 -1.88 -21.43 1.22
N LEU A 16 -3.05 -20.83 0.94
CA LEU A 16 -3.41 -19.50 1.41
C LEU A 16 -3.52 -19.45 2.94
N LEU A 17 -4.14 -20.45 3.58
CA LEU A 17 -4.25 -20.51 5.04
C LEU A 17 -2.89 -20.64 5.73
N LYS A 18 -1.96 -21.38 5.17
CA LYS A 18 -0.59 -21.52 5.71
C LYS A 18 0.22 -20.23 5.55
N THR A 19 -0.02 -19.47 4.49
CA THR A 19 0.80 -18.30 4.14
C THR A 19 0.26 -16.99 4.72
N PHE A 20 -1.07 -16.88 4.86
CA PHE A 20 -1.74 -15.60 5.15
C PHE A 20 -2.66 -15.63 6.38
N HIS A 21 -2.42 -16.52 7.34
CA HIS A 21 -3.29 -16.62 8.51
C HIS A 21 -3.27 -15.34 9.39
N ASP A 22 -2.19 -14.56 9.38
CA ASP A 22 -1.99 -13.37 10.22
C ASP A 22 -2.39 -12.04 9.57
N LYS A 23 -3.07 -12.05 8.44
CA LYS A 23 -3.44 -10.83 7.70
C LYS A 23 -2.30 -9.79 7.62
N LYS A 24 -1.10 -10.24 7.30
CA LYS A 24 0.08 -9.41 7.06
C LYS A 24 0.76 -9.80 5.75
N ILE A 25 1.53 -8.92 5.17
CA ILE A 25 2.37 -9.26 4.02
C ILE A 25 3.61 -9.99 4.53
N PRO A 26 3.85 -11.25 4.11
CA PRO A 26 5.06 -11.97 4.50
C PRO A 26 6.31 -11.20 4.03
N PRO A 27 7.38 -11.09 4.86
CA PRO A 27 8.59 -10.36 4.49
C PRO A 27 9.25 -10.86 3.19
N SER A 28 9.09 -12.15 2.86
CA SER A 28 9.58 -12.73 1.60
C SER A 28 8.97 -12.05 0.37
N TYR A 29 7.71 -11.62 0.42
CA TYR A 29 7.05 -10.92 -0.70
C TYR A 29 7.54 -9.48 -0.89
N LEU A 30 8.10 -8.87 0.13
CA LEU A 30 8.70 -7.53 0.04
C LEU A 30 10.10 -7.56 -0.57
N ARG A 31 10.73 -8.74 -0.66
CA ARG A 31 12.09 -8.95 -1.18
C ARG A 31 12.13 -9.52 -2.60
N VAL A 32 11.00 -9.80 -3.19
CA VAL A 32 10.90 -10.30 -4.57
C VAL A 32 11.18 -9.19 -5.59
N SER A 33 11.24 -9.54 -6.88
CA SER A 33 11.50 -8.59 -7.96
C SER A 33 10.51 -7.40 -7.97
N LYS A 34 10.94 -6.25 -8.49
CA LYS A 34 10.08 -5.06 -8.63
C LYS A 34 8.76 -5.38 -9.32
N ARG A 35 8.79 -6.23 -10.36
CA ARG A 35 7.59 -6.65 -11.10
C ARG A 35 6.61 -7.42 -10.22
N GLN A 36 7.09 -8.34 -9.40
CA GLN A 36 6.25 -9.13 -8.49
C GLN A 36 5.66 -8.27 -7.39
N ARG A 37 6.46 -7.35 -6.81
CA ARG A 37 5.98 -6.39 -5.80
C ARG A 37 4.90 -5.48 -6.36
N LEU A 38 5.05 -5.02 -7.61
CA LEU A 38 4.02 -4.21 -8.29
C LEU A 38 2.74 -5.04 -8.50
N ARG A 39 2.84 -6.32 -8.87
CA ARG A 39 1.67 -7.22 -9.01
C ARG A 39 0.96 -7.43 -7.68
N LEU A 40 1.70 -7.58 -6.59
CA LEU A 40 1.12 -7.66 -5.24
C LEU A 40 0.35 -6.38 -4.91
N LEU A 41 0.96 -5.21 -5.15
CA LEU A 41 0.29 -3.92 -4.95
C LEU A 41 -0.98 -3.81 -5.81
N GLN A 42 -0.95 -4.22 -7.07
CA GLN A 42 -2.12 -4.23 -7.95
C GLN A 42 -3.26 -5.06 -7.35
N GLY A 43 -2.99 -6.28 -6.90
CA GLY A 43 -4.00 -7.13 -6.25
C GLY A 43 -4.62 -6.48 -5.02
N LEU A 44 -3.81 -5.90 -4.14
CA LEU A 44 -4.27 -5.19 -2.94
C LEU A 44 -5.12 -3.95 -3.31
N MET A 45 -4.70 -3.19 -4.30
CA MET A 45 -5.44 -2.01 -4.75
C MET A 45 -6.71 -2.38 -5.52
N ASP A 46 -6.73 -3.50 -6.21
CA ASP A 46 -7.90 -3.97 -6.95
C ASP A 46 -9.00 -4.46 -6.00
N SER A 47 -8.63 -5.11 -4.87
CA SER A 47 -9.58 -5.53 -3.83
C SER A 47 -10.06 -4.35 -2.98
N ASP A 48 -9.22 -3.83 -2.12
CA ASP A 48 -9.60 -2.90 -1.04
C ASP A 48 -9.10 -1.46 -1.24
N GLY A 49 -8.39 -1.19 -2.34
CA GLY A 49 -7.92 0.15 -2.68
C GLY A 49 -8.97 1.00 -3.39
N SER A 50 -8.80 2.32 -3.29
CA SER A 50 -9.57 3.29 -4.07
C SER A 50 -8.63 4.35 -4.68
N ILE A 51 -9.00 4.90 -5.83
CA ILE A 51 -8.29 6.01 -6.48
C ILE A 51 -9.31 7.10 -6.83
N ASN A 52 -9.09 8.32 -6.29
CA ASN A 52 -9.91 9.48 -6.58
C ASN A 52 -9.40 10.16 -7.87
N GLY A 53 -10.27 10.29 -8.88
CA GLY A 53 -9.91 10.76 -10.20
C GLY A 53 -9.48 12.22 -10.30
N LEU A 54 -9.92 13.09 -9.39
CA LEU A 54 -9.61 14.53 -9.47
C LEU A 54 -8.15 14.86 -9.17
N LYS A 55 -7.51 14.07 -8.28
CA LYS A 55 -6.15 14.34 -7.78
C LYS A 55 -5.24 13.11 -7.82
N GLY A 56 -5.70 12.00 -8.37
CA GLY A 56 -4.96 10.74 -8.35
C GLY A 56 -4.69 10.23 -6.93
N GLN A 57 -5.46 10.67 -5.94
CA GLN A 57 -5.27 10.25 -4.56
C GLN A 57 -5.68 8.78 -4.41
N ALA A 58 -4.73 7.93 -4.15
CA ALA A 58 -4.94 6.52 -3.86
C ALA A 58 -4.96 6.28 -2.35
N ILE A 59 -5.87 5.42 -1.92
CA ILE A 59 -6.06 5.04 -0.53
C ILE A 59 -6.24 3.53 -0.45
N TYR A 60 -5.45 2.89 0.39
CA TYR A 60 -5.68 1.53 0.87
C TYR A 60 -6.15 1.58 2.31
N CYS A 61 -7.18 0.82 2.67
CA CYS A 61 -7.75 0.82 4.02
C CYS A 61 -7.73 -0.59 4.61
N SER A 62 -7.34 -0.70 5.88
CA SER A 62 -7.37 -1.95 6.64
C SER A 62 -7.68 -1.69 8.12
N THR A 63 -8.33 -2.64 8.78
CA THR A 63 -8.44 -2.70 10.25
C THR A 63 -7.15 -3.25 10.89
N GLU A 64 -6.35 -3.99 10.12
CA GLU A 64 -5.11 -4.61 10.58
C GLU A 64 -3.92 -3.66 10.38
N LYS A 65 -3.33 -3.20 11.49
CA LYS A 65 -2.16 -2.31 11.48
C LYS A 65 -0.98 -2.93 10.72
N ALA A 66 -0.66 -4.19 11.00
CA ALA A 66 0.45 -4.89 10.36
C ALA A 66 0.30 -4.99 8.84
N LEU A 67 -0.94 -5.14 8.33
CA LEU A 67 -1.20 -5.14 6.90
C LEU A 67 -1.00 -3.75 6.30
N ALA A 68 -1.51 -2.69 6.94
CA ALA A 68 -1.31 -1.32 6.49
C ALA A 68 0.18 -0.93 6.47
N GLU A 69 0.94 -1.34 7.49
CA GLU A 69 2.39 -1.14 7.54
C GLU A 69 3.11 -1.89 6.43
N GLY A 70 2.73 -3.15 6.17
CA GLY A 70 3.27 -3.94 5.06
C GLY A 70 2.98 -3.31 3.68
N VAL A 71 1.77 -2.75 3.48
CA VAL A 71 1.43 -2.00 2.25
C VAL A 71 2.28 -0.73 2.13
N SER A 72 2.48 -0.01 3.23
CA SER A 72 3.35 1.16 3.24
C SER A 72 4.79 0.81 2.87
N GLU A 73 5.34 -0.26 3.42
CA GLU A 73 6.69 -0.74 3.09
C GLU A 73 6.78 -1.19 1.63
N LEU A 74 5.76 -1.89 1.12
CA LEU A 74 5.66 -2.26 -0.29
C LEU A 74 5.73 -1.04 -1.21
N LEU A 75 4.97 0.02 -0.90
CA LEU A 75 4.98 1.29 -1.64
C LEU A 75 6.35 1.97 -1.59
N TRP A 76 6.99 2.03 -0.41
CA TRP A 76 8.35 2.55 -0.27
C TRP A 76 9.34 1.80 -1.13
N SER A 77 9.27 0.47 -1.13
CA SER A 77 10.15 -0.38 -1.94
C SER A 77 9.97 -0.21 -3.46
N LEU A 78 8.85 0.36 -3.88
CA LEU A 78 8.54 0.73 -5.27
C LEU A 78 8.86 2.21 -5.58
N GLY A 79 9.40 2.95 -4.62
CA GLY A 79 9.70 4.37 -4.76
C GLY A 79 8.47 5.29 -4.65
N ILE A 80 7.36 4.79 -4.12
CA ILE A 80 6.11 5.55 -4.00
C ILE A 80 6.02 6.15 -2.59
N LYS A 81 6.01 7.49 -2.53
CA LYS A 81 5.82 8.23 -1.28
C LYS A 81 4.41 7.99 -0.74
N ASN A 82 4.31 7.64 0.53
CA ASN A 82 3.04 7.38 1.18
C ASN A 82 3.04 7.84 2.63
N ALA A 83 1.86 7.90 3.23
CA ALA A 83 1.66 8.18 4.65
C ALA A 83 0.56 7.28 5.20
N ILE A 84 0.74 6.81 6.45
CA ILE A 84 -0.29 6.09 7.19
C ILE A 84 -1.01 7.08 8.09
N THR A 85 -2.33 7.07 8.03
CA THR A 85 -3.20 7.79 8.98
C THR A 85 -4.18 6.81 9.59
N GLN A 86 -4.61 7.08 10.82
CA GLN A 86 -5.62 6.26 11.51
C GLN A 86 -6.87 7.09 11.81
N ASP A 87 -8.01 6.45 11.81
CA ASP A 87 -9.28 7.02 12.21
C ASP A 87 -10.13 5.98 12.95
N ILE A 88 -11.10 6.43 13.74
CA ILE A 88 -12.04 5.54 14.44
C ILE A 88 -13.32 5.46 13.61
N SER A 89 -13.84 4.27 13.38
CA SER A 89 -15.01 4.01 12.53
C SER A 89 -16.28 4.78 12.94
N THR A 90 -16.38 5.22 14.19
CA THR A 90 -17.51 6.00 14.73
C THR A 90 -17.64 7.39 14.15
N LYS A 91 -16.55 7.98 13.63
CA LYS A 91 -16.54 9.37 13.13
C LYS A 91 -17.04 9.52 11.71
N ARG A 92 -17.28 8.44 10.98
CA ARG A 92 -17.79 8.49 9.61
C ARG A 92 -19.30 8.58 9.59
N LYS A 93 -19.84 9.79 9.53
CA LYS A 93 -21.28 10.06 9.32
C LYS A 93 -21.81 9.57 7.95
N ASP A 94 -20.93 9.36 6.97
CA ASP A 94 -21.28 9.11 5.57
C ASP A 94 -21.11 7.65 5.10
N TRP A 95 -20.91 6.72 6.01
CA TRP A 95 -20.92 5.33 5.61
C TRP A 95 -22.36 4.90 5.35
N SER A 96 -22.65 4.55 4.08
CA SER A 96 -23.98 4.14 3.66
C SER A 96 -24.57 3.09 4.62
N LYS A 97 -25.89 3.14 4.87
CA LYS A 97 -26.64 2.15 5.67
C LYS A 97 -26.24 0.71 5.35
N ARG A 98 -25.89 0.43 4.08
CA ARG A 98 -25.47 -0.85 3.55
C ARG A 98 -24.21 -1.43 4.21
N SER A 99 -23.24 -0.59 4.64
CA SER A 99 -22.04 -1.05 5.34
C SER A 99 -22.32 -1.45 6.78
N LYS A 100 -23.30 -0.81 7.42
CA LYS A 100 -23.75 -1.16 8.77
C LYS A 100 -24.52 -2.49 8.78
N GLU A 101 -25.30 -2.74 7.74
CA GLU A 101 -26.08 -3.99 7.59
C GLU A 101 -25.17 -5.20 7.24
N CYS A 102 -24.03 -4.97 6.59
CA CYS A 102 -23.08 -6.04 6.26
C CYS A 102 -22.18 -6.46 7.41
N GLY A 103 -22.20 -5.81 8.57
CA GLY A 103 -21.45 -6.19 9.78
C GLY A 103 -19.92 -6.26 9.60
N ARG A 104 -19.36 -5.61 8.58
CA ARG A 104 -17.95 -5.78 8.18
C ARG A 104 -16.95 -4.96 8.99
N ILE A 105 -17.43 -3.91 9.66
CA ILE A 105 -16.59 -3.08 10.53
C ILE A 105 -17.40 -2.72 11.76
N ALA A 106 -16.95 -3.17 12.92
CA ALA A 106 -17.60 -2.86 14.19
C ALA A 106 -17.43 -1.35 14.49
N THR A 107 -18.43 -0.79 15.15
CA THR A 107 -18.36 0.58 15.67
C THR A 107 -17.22 0.65 16.70
N GLY A 108 -16.31 1.61 16.53
CA GLY A 108 -15.17 1.80 17.43
C GLY A 108 -13.87 1.12 16.96
N GLU A 109 -13.88 0.36 15.86
CA GLU A 109 -12.64 -0.18 15.30
C GLU A 109 -11.74 0.92 14.73
N ILE A 110 -10.43 0.76 14.92
CA ILE A 110 -9.42 1.63 14.31
C ILE A 110 -9.24 1.23 12.86
N LEU A 111 -9.31 2.20 11.98
CA LEU A 111 -9.04 2.06 10.55
C LEU A 111 -7.70 2.70 10.21
N TYR A 112 -6.86 1.96 9.52
CA TYR A 112 -5.57 2.43 9.02
C TYR A 112 -5.68 2.73 7.54
N TYR A 113 -5.36 3.96 7.15
CA TYR A 113 -5.38 4.42 5.77
C TYR A 113 -3.96 4.67 5.29
N VAL A 114 -3.55 3.93 4.26
CA VAL A 114 -2.30 4.20 3.54
C VAL A 114 -2.64 5.08 2.36
N LYS A 115 -2.19 6.33 2.39
CA LYS A 115 -2.49 7.37 1.40
C LYS A 115 -1.27 7.65 0.54
N PHE A 116 -1.44 7.69 -0.78
CA PHE A 116 -0.39 7.99 -1.74
C PHE A 116 -0.97 8.53 -3.04
N THR A 117 -0.11 8.88 -4.00
CA THR A 117 -0.55 9.37 -5.31
C THR A 117 -0.40 8.28 -6.36
N ALA A 118 -1.47 8.02 -7.11
CA ALA A 118 -1.48 7.10 -8.24
C ALA A 118 -1.06 7.84 -9.51
N PHE A 119 0.08 7.46 -10.08
CA PHE A 119 0.55 7.96 -11.36
C PHE A 119 0.31 6.94 -12.46
N LYS A 120 0.06 7.42 -13.70
CA LYS A 120 -0.19 6.56 -14.87
C LYS A 120 1.02 5.73 -15.27
N ASP A 121 2.23 6.28 -15.09
CA ASP A 121 3.50 5.59 -15.36
C ASP A 121 3.75 4.38 -14.45
N THR A 122 3.16 4.40 -13.28
CA THR A 122 3.21 3.28 -12.32
C THR A 122 1.82 2.69 -12.17
N LYS A 123 1.48 1.74 -13.03
CA LYS A 123 0.17 1.10 -13.05
C LYS A 123 -0.09 0.32 -11.76
N ILE A 124 -0.65 1.00 -10.74
CA ILE A 124 -0.91 0.44 -9.39
C ILE A 124 -2.22 -0.34 -9.28
N SER A 125 -3.04 -0.39 -10.32
CA SER A 125 -4.29 -1.15 -10.38
C SER A 125 -4.42 -1.82 -11.74
N GLY A 126 -4.92 -3.07 -11.76
CA GLY A 126 -5.27 -3.81 -12.96
C GLY A 126 -6.64 -3.42 -13.49
N LEU A 127 -7.54 -2.93 -12.63
CA LEU A 127 -8.90 -2.55 -12.99
C LEU A 127 -8.91 -1.21 -13.75
N TYR A 128 -9.42 -1.23 -14.99
CA TYR A 128 -9.50 -0.05 -15.85
C TYR A 128 -10.17 1.15 -15.16
N ARG A 129 -11.33 0.93 -14.50
CA ARG A 129 -12.08 1.96 -13.77
C ARG A 129 -11.30 2.66 -12.66
N LYS A 130 -10.30 1.98 -12.07
CA LYS A 130 -9.41 2.56 -11.06
C LYS A 130 -8.20 3.22 -11.72
N TYR A 131 -7.64 2.58 -12.75
CA TYR A 131 -6.49 3.11 -13.47
C TYR A 131 -6.77 4.46 -14.15
N THR A 132 -7.95 4.66 -14.73
CA THR A 132 -8.35 5.93 -15.37
C THR A 132 -8.32 7.12 -14.42
N ASN A 133 -8.42 6.88 -13.13
CA ASN A 133 -8.32 7.89 -12.07
C ASN A 133 -6.87 8.25 -11.69
N SER A 134 -5.88 7.56 -12.25
CA SER A 134 -4.46 7.92 -12.06
C SER A 134 -4.13 9.18 -12.85
N ILE A 135 -3.23 9.99 -12.31
CA ILE A 135 -2.82 11.26 -12.91
C ILE A 135 -1.48 11.15 -13.62
N GLU A 136 -1.24 12.06 -14.59
CA GLU A 136 0.08 12.20 -15.19
C GLU A 136 1.09 12.72 -14.15
N ARG A 137 2.33 12.26 -14.30
CA ARG A 137 3.42 12.73 -13.46
C ARG A 137 3.81 14.15 -13.86
N ASN A 138 3.63 15.10 -12.94
CA ASN A 138 4.06 16.47 -13.14
C ASN A 138 5.35 16.72 -12.32
N PRO A 139 6.45 17.19 -12.91
CA PRO A 139 7.69 17.49 -12.21
C PRO A 139 7.53 18.46 -11.02
N ARG A 140 6.51 19.31 -11.05
CA ARG A 140 6.23 20.28 -9.98
C ARG A 140 5.44 19.68 -8.81
N THR A 141 5.00 18.43 -8.90
CA THR A 141 4.20 17.79 -7.85
C THR A 141 5.07 17.41 -6.66
N ARG A 142 4.80 17.97 -5.48
CA ARG A 142 5.55 17.71 -4.22
C ARG A 142 5.66 16.22 -3.86
N SER A 143 4.76 15.39 -4.31
CA SER A 143 4.79 13.93 -4.06
C SER A 143 5.99 13.21 -4.68
N HIS A 144 6.74 13.86 -5.60
CA HIS A 144 7.96 13.31 -6.19
C HIS A 144 9.21 13.53 -5.34
N PHE A 145 9.20 14.54 -4.49
CA PHE A 145 10.40 14.99 -3.81
C PHE A 145 10.45 14.50 -2.37
N ARG A 146 11.65 14.22 -1.91
CA ARG A 146 12.02 14.11 -0.51
C ARG A 146 12.76 15.38 -0.16
N TYR A 147 12.48 15.91 1.00
CA TYR A 147 13.15 17.10 1.52
C TYR A 147 13.99 16.68 2.72
N ILE A 148 15.18 17.24 2.83
CA ILE A 148 15.99 17.12 4.04
C ILE A 148 15.34 18.06 5.05
N ASP A 149 14.80 17.50 6.11
CA ASP A 149 14.14 18.23 7.18
C ASP A 149 15.17 18.79 8.16
N LYS A 150 16.17 17.98 8.52
CA LYS A 150 17.19 18.33 9.49
C LYS A 150 18.52 17.64 9.19
N ILE A 151 19.62 18.34 9.43
CA ILE A 151 20.98 17.81 9.40
C ILE A 151 21.58 18.03 10.78
N GLU A 152 21.97 16.95 11.46
CA GLU A 152 22.57 16.99 12.78
C GLU A 152 23.94 16.34 12.79
N LYS A 153 24.87 16.94 13.53
CA LYS A 153 26.16 16.31 13.81
C LYS A 153 25.96 15.20 14.83
N ILE A 154 26.37 14.00 14.49
CA ILE A 154 26.34 12.86 15.39
C ILE A 154 27.77 12.53 15.86
N PRO A 155 27.94 11.88 17.02
CA PRO A 155 29.23 11.37 17.45
C PRO A 155 29.82 10.40 16.44
N ASN A 156 31.16 10.37 16.32
CA ASN A 156 31.83 9.41 15.47
C ASN A 156 31.52 7.98 15.91
N ARG A 157 31.12 7.16 14.95
CA ARG A 157 30.81 5.73 15.14
C ARG A 157 31.61 4.90 14.17
N GLY A 158 31.96 3.67 14.57
CA GLY A 158 32.45 2.67 13.62
C GLY A 158 31.40 2.43 12.54
N MET A 159 31.77 2.53 11.28
CA MET A 159 30.89 2.38 10.14
C MET A 159 31.42 1.30 9.20
N GLN A 160 30.52 0.61 8.52
CA GLN A 160 30.85 -0.32 7.45
C GLN A 160 30.34 0.23 6.12
N CYS A 161 31.19 0.20 5.11
CA CYS A 161 30.75 0.44 3.74
C CYS A 161 30.20 -0.85 3.15
N ILE A 162 29.05 -0.75 2.49
CA ILE A 162 28.45 -1.85 1.76
C ILE A 162 28.61 -1.54 0.27
N GLN A 163 29.22 -2.47 -0.46
CA GLN A 163 29.25 -2.45 -1.92
C GLN A 163 28.29 -3.51 -2.44
N VAL A 164 27.51 -3.17 -3.46
CA VAL A 164 26.58 -4.08 -4.13
C VAL A 164 26.93 -4.20 -5.60
N ASP A 165 26.70 -5.38 -6.17
CA ASP A 165 27.01 -5.71 -7.57
C ASP A 165 26.03 -5.09 -8.57
N SER A 166 25.02 -4.36 -8.09
CA SER A 166 24.10 -3.65 -8.95
C SER A 166 24.84 -2.60 -9.81
N PRO A 167 24.58 -2.49 -11.11
CA PRO A 167 25.17 -1.45 -11.97
C PRO A 167 24.95 -0.02 -11.48
N SER A 168 23.86 0.21 -10.73
CA SER A 168 23.56 1.51 -10.11
C SER A 168 24.26 1.74 -8.78
N HIS A 169 24.92 0.72 -8.21
CA HIS A 169 25.47 0.71 -6.85
C HIS A 169 24.46 1.13 -5.75
N GLN A 170 23.17 1.02 -6.05
CA GLN A 170 22.10 1.38 -5.14
C GLN A 170 21.47 0.15 -4.49
N TYR A 171 21.10 0.26 -3.24
CA TYR A 171 20.38 -0.77 -2.49
C TYR A 171 19.27 -0.14 -1.65
N LEU A 172 18.27 -0.95 -1.31
CA LEU A 172 17.18 -0.52 -0.43
C LEU A 172 17.62 -0.69 1.02
N ILE A 173 17.52 0.38 1.80
CA ILE A 173 17.62 0.33 3.26
C ILE A 173 16.22 0.29 3.86
N GLY A 174 16.11 -0.32 5.04
CA GLY A 174 14.86 -0.35 5.79
C GLY A 174 14.38 1.04 6.21
N ARG A 175 13.29 1.08 6.93
CA ARG A 175 12.76 2.34 7.47
C ARG A 175 13.81 3.00 8.36
N SER A 176 14.22 4.17 7.98
CA SER A 176 14.91 5.13 8.83
C SER A 176 13.90 6.04 9.48
#